data_19b2fabb3a40a7dc811ed8b467b9d3a9
#
_entry.id   19b2fabb3a40a7dc811ed8b467b9d3a9
#
_cell.length_a   1.000
_cell.length_b   1.000
_cell.length_c   1.000
_cell.angle_alpha   90.00
_cell.angle_beta   90.00
_cell.angle_gamma   90.00
#
_symmetry.space_group_name_H-M   'P 1'
#
loop_
_entity.id
_entity.type
_entity.pdbx_description
1 polymer ?
#
loop_
_entity_poly.entity_id
_entity_poly.type
_entity_poly.pdbx_seq_one_letter_code
_entity_poly.pdbx_strand_id
1 'polypeptide(L)'
;YLAQVKAEQEKIRGQYYHKQDRLLPYTEAQALAPVFDRESYRLPASFGEHNLLGKNMDLQDLIAKIDWTPFFHFWGFKGKFPEIIHQHEEADRTYQAALEMLGTVIAGNEFEASIVVNFFDAYAEDDEIVLDNGHRLPMLRQQKAGQECLSLSDYICPKAYGTSTIGLFALKVADKQGGCDCHDFSHLLRE
;
A
#
# COMPACT_ATOMS: atom_id res chain seq x y z
N TYR A 1 29.17 -26.40 8.93
CA TYR A 1 28.02 -25.50 9.00
C TYR A 1 28.36 -24.11 8.46
N LEU A 2 29.33 -23.35 9.05
CA LEU A 2 29.66 -21.98 8.62
C LEU A 2 30.15 -21.90 7.16
N ALA A 3 30.94 -22.86 6.69
CA ALA A 3 31.40 -22.90 5.30
C ALA A 3 30.24 -23.13 4.32
N GLN A 4 29.28 -23.97 4.67
CA GLN A 4 28.08 -24.23 3.88
C GLN A 4 27.20 -22.98 3.78
N VAL A 5 26.96 -22.29 4.91
CA VAL A 5 26.17 -21.05 4.94
C VAL A 5 26.81 -19.95 4.10
N LYS A 6 28.15 -19.79 4.17
CA LYS A 6 28.87 -18.83 3.32
C LYS A 6 28.76 -19.15 1.83
N ALA A 7 28.91 -20.42 1.45
CA ALA A 7 28.76 -20.84 0.07
C ALA A 7 27.33 -20.61 -0.47
N GLU A 8 26.33 -20.85 0.36
CA GLU A 8 24.93 -20.60 0.01
C GLU A 8 24.64 -19.10 -0.13
N GLN A 9 25.16 -18.26 0.78
CA GLN A 9 25.08 -16.81 0.67
C GLN A 9 25.75 -16.27 -0.59
N GLU A 10 26.91 -16.78 -0.96
CA GLU A 10 27.58 -16.39 -2.21
C GLU A 10 26.78 -16.79 -3.44
N LYS A 11 26.18 -17.99 -3.44
CA LYS A 11 25.29 -18.44 -4.51
C LYS A 11 24.08 -17.52 -4.65
N ILE A 12 23.43 -17.16 -3.54
CA ILE A 12 22.27 -16.25 -3.53
C ILE A 12 22.68 -14.86 -4.02
N ARG A 13 23.81 -14.32 -3.56
CA ARG A 13 24.34 -13.05 -4.06
C ARG A 13 24.61 -13.09 -5.56
N GLY A 14 25.26 -14.14 -6.05
CA GLY A 14 25.50 -14.32 -7.49
C GLY A 14 24.20 -14.31 -8.28
N GLN A 15 23.18 -15.03 -7.83
CA GLN A 15 21.86 -15.06 -8.47
C GLN A 15 21.18 -13.69 -8.45
N TYR A 16 21.32 -12.92 -7.36
CA TYR A 16 20.77 -11.58 -7.24
C TYR A 16 21.43 -10.59 -8.20
N TYR A 17 22.76 -10.58 -8.28
CA TYR A 17 23.49 -9.70 -9.20
C TYR A 17 23.29 -10.05 -10.68
N HIS A 18 23.05 -11.32 -11.00
CA HIS A 18 22.68 -11.72 -12.36
C HIS A 18 21.23 -11.39 -12.75
N LYS A 19 20.38 -11.14 -11.76
CA LYS A 19 18.98 -10.71 -11.96
C LYS A 19 18.79 -9.20 -12.01
N GLN A 20 19.85 -8.40 -12.07
CA GLN A 20 19.68 -6.96 -12.30
C GLN A 20 19.07 -6.78 -13.69
N ASP A 21 17.76 -6.58 -13.71
CA ASP A 21 17.06 -6.17 -14.92
C ASP A 21 17.76 -4.92 -15.46
N ARG A 22 18.14 -4.96 -16.75
CA ARG A 22 18.71 -3.79 -17.40
C ARG A 22 17.64 -2.69 -17.40
N LEU A 23 17.89 -1.63 -16.65
CA LEU A 23 17.02 -0.47 -16.66
C LEU A 23 17.16 0.25 -18.00
N LEU A 24 16.03 0.65 -18.56
CA LEU A 24 15.98 1.51 -19.74
C LEU A 24 16.32 2.95 -19.35
N PRO A 25 16.93 3.72 -20.26
CA PRO A 25 16.95 5.18 -20.13
C PRO A 25 15.53 5.73 -19.96
N TYR A 26 15.39 6.79 -19.18
CA TYR A 26 14.07 7.36 -18.86
C TYR A 26 13.26 7.74 -20.11
N THR A 27 13.93 8.33 -21.12
CA THR A 27 13.29 8.71 -22.37
C THR A 27 12.75 7.51 -23.17
N GLU A 28 13.45 6.38 -23.13
CA GLU A 28 12.97 5.13 -23.73
C GLU A 28 11.80 4.56 -22.94
N ALA A 29 11.84 4.63 -21.62
CA ALA A 29 10.74 4.19 -20.76
C ALA A 29 9.47 5.05 -20.98
N GLN A 30 9.61 6.36 -21.16
CA GLN A 30 8.49 7.24 -21.51
C GLN A 30 7.85 6.86 -22.85
N ALA A 31 8.65 6.51 -23.85
CA ALA A 31 8.15 6.06 -25.14
C ALA A 31 7.37 4.72 -25.07
N LEU A 32 7.56 3.95 -24.02
CA LEU A 32 6.86 2.71 -23.72
C LEU A 32 5.72 2.91 -22.70
N ALA A 33 5.32 4.15 -22.43
CA ALA A 33 4.15 4.45 -21.61
C ALA A 33 2.87 3.94 -22.31
N PRO A 34 1.89 3.41 -21.56
CA PRO A 34 0.60 3.06 -22.13
C PRO A 34 -0.13 4.30 -22.64
N VAL A 35 -0.89 4.13 -23.69
CA VAL A 35 -1.74 5.21 -24.23
C VAL A 35 -2.98 5.32 -23.35
N PHE A 36 -3.29 6.52 -22.87
CA PHE A 36 -4.49 6.77 -22.08
C PHE A 36 -5.76 6.43 -22.89
N ASP A 37 -6.54 5.50 -22.38
CA ASP A 37 -7.80 5.10 -22.98
C ASP A 37 -8.96 5.96 -22.44
N ARG A 38 -9.36 6.95 -23.24
CA ARG A 38 -10.44 7.86 -22.89
C ARG A 38 -11.82 7.15 -22.86
N GLU A 39 -12.00 6.10 -23.64
CA GLU A 39 -13.30 5.42 -23.74
C GLU A 39 -13.58 4.54 -22.52
N SER A 40 -12.55 3.94 -21.95
CA SER A 40 -12.66 3.14 -20.72
C SER A 40 -12.65 3.97 -19.44
N TYR A 41 -12.21 5.23 -19.52
CA TYR A 41 -12.14 6.11 -18.36
C TYR A 41 -13.53 6.43 -17.81
N ARG A 42 -13.70 6.27 -16.50
CA ARG A 42 -14.96 6.56 -15.79
C ARG A 42 -14.70 7.58 -14.69
N LEU A 43 -15.50 8.63 -14.67
CA LEU A 43 -15.52 9.56 -13.54
C LEU A 43 -16.15 8.88 -12.32
N PRO A 44 -15.70 9.20 -11.10
CA PRO A 44 -16.37 8.75 -9.88
C PRO A 44 -17.82 9.15 -9.88
N ALA A 45 -18.70 8.27 -9.36
CA ALA A 45 -20.16 8.50 -9.32
C ALA A 45 -20.58 9.62 -8.36
N SER A 46 -19.71 10.02 -7.44
CA SER A 46 -19.97 11.11 -6.49
C SER A 46 -18.73 11.98 -6.34
N PHE A 47 -18.86 13.22 -6.78
CA PHE A 47 -17.98 14.32 -6.37
C PHE A 47 -18.65 14.93 -5.14
N GLY A 48 -18.24 14.59 -3.96
CA GLY A 48 -18.65 15.25 -2.74
C GLY A 48 -17.42 15.59 -1.94
N GLU A 49 -17.43 16.71 -1.26
CA GLU A 49 -16.48 16.96 -0.18
C GLU A 49 -16.69 15.91 0.91
N HIS A 50 -16.13 14.73 0.68
CA HIS A 50 -15.93 13.75 1.73
C HIS A 50 -14.72 14.16 2.55
N ASN A 51 -14.73 15.39 3.05
CA ASN A 51 -13.82 15.83 4.07
C ASN A 51 -14.10 15.03 5.34
N LEU A 52 -13.65 13.79 5.36
CA LEU A 52 -13.50 13.01 6.58
C LEU A 52 -12.32 13.57 7.37
N LEU A 53 -12.33 14.89 7.60
CA LEU A 53 -11.33 15.59 8.38
C LEU A 53 -11.37 15.06 9.81
N GLY A 54 -10.37 14.29 10.20
CA GLY A 54 -10.07 13.97 11.59
C GLY A 54 -11.18 13.23 12.33
N LYS A 55 -12.02 12.43 11.66
CA LYS A 55 -12.94 11.55 12.36
C LYS A 55 -12.12 10.43 13.00
N ASN A 56 -12.22 10.35 14.33
CA ASN A 56 -11.84 9.15 15.04
C ASN A 56 -12.70 8.00 14.52
N MET A 57 -12.04 6.97 14.02
CA MET A 57 -12.72 5.78 13.54
C MET A 57 -12.99 4.87 14.74
N ASP A 58 -14.18 4.30 14.80
CA ASP A 58 -14.43 3.23 15.75
C ASP A 58 -13.67 1.99 15.32
N LEU A 59 -12.71 1.57 16.15
CA LEU A 59 -11.90 0.37 15.87
C LEU A 59 -12.77 -0.89 15.77
N GLN A 60 -13.91 -0.93 16.45
CA GLN A 60 -14.86 -2.02 16.36
C GLN A 60 -15.42 -2.18 14.94
N ASP A 61 -15.70 -1.08 14.25
CA ASP A 61 -16.20 -1.09 12.87
C ASP A 61 -15.16 -1.57 11.86
N LEU A 62 -13.87 -1.45 12.20
CA LEU A 62 -12.77 -1.85 11.33
C LEU A 62 -12.53 -3.36 11.32
N ILE A 63 -12.87 -4.09 12.39
CA ILE A 63 -12.61 -5.54 12.50
C ILE A 63 -13.20 -6.29 11.31
N ALA A 64 -14.43 -5.99 10.94
CA ALA A 64 -15.13 -6.63 9.83
C ALA A 64 -14.51 -6.31 8.45
N LYS A 65 -13.58 -5.36 8.38
CA LYS A 65 -12.89 -4.91 7.15
C LYS A 65 -11.44 -5.36 7.07
N ILE A 66 -10.94 -6.07 8.07
CA ILE A 66 -9.55 -6.55 8.07
C ILE A 66 -9.36 -7.57 6.95
N ASP A 67 -8.38 -7.33 6.07
CA ASP A 67 -7.85 -8.37 5.19
C ASP A 67 -6.86 -9.23 5.98
N TRP A 68 -7.29 -10.43 6.34
CA TRP A 68 -6.49 -11.36 7.13
C TRP A 68 -5.42 -12.10 6.30
N THR A 69 -5.50 -12.08 4.98
CA THR A 69 -4.53 -12.80 4.13
C THR A 69 -3.09 -12.35 4.36
N PRO A 70 -2.76 -11.03 4.39
CA PRO A 70 -1.40 -10.58 4.70
C PRO A 70 -0.93 -10.97 6.10
N PHE A 71 -1.83 -10.98 7.09
CA PHE A 71 -1.51 -11.42 8.45
C PHE A 71 -1.02 -12.87 8.45
N PHE A 72 -1.73 -13.78 7.79
CA PHE A 72 -1.32 -15.17 7.70
C PHE A 72 -0.02 -15.36 6.93
N HIS A 73 0.20 -14.60 5.86
CA HIS A 73 1.45 -14.63 5.11
C HIS A 73 2.64 -14.20 5.97
N PHE A 74 2.47 -13.22 6.85
CA PHE A 74 3.49 -12.80 7.82
C PHE A 74 3.89 -13.97 8.77
N TRP A 75 2.93 -14.77 9.20
CA TRP A 75 3.17 -15.95 10.02
C TRP A 75 3.63 -17.19 9.21
N GLY A 76 3.87 -17.03 7.91
CA GLY A 76 4.41 -18.08 7.05
C GLY A 76 3.36 -19.06 6.49
N PHE A 77 2.07 -18.86 6.74
CA PHE A 77 1.01 -19.65 6.13
C PHE A 77 0.79 -19.20 4.68
N LYS A 78 0.54 -20.17 3.81
CA LYS A 78 0.26 -19.92 2.39
C LYS A 78 -1.21 -20.16 2.08
N GLY A 79 -1.80 -19.30 1.26
CA GLY A 79 -3.20 -19.38 0.84
C GLY A 79 -3.95 -18.08 1.06
N LYS A 80 -5.27 -18.12 0.97
CA LYS A 80 -6.15 -16.98 1.19
C LYS A 80 -7.05 -17.22 2.40
N PHE A 81 -7.38 -16.16 3.10
CA PHE A 81 -8.43 -16.21 4.12
C PHE A 81 -9.82 -16.22 3.43
N PRO A 82 -10.82 -17.02 3.88
CA PRO A 82 -10.79 -17.83 5.11
C PRO A 82 -10.26 -19.27 4.95
N GLU A 83 -9.93 -19.71 3.76
CA GLU A 83 -9.55 -21.12 3.51
C GLU A 83 -8.33 -21.56 4.34
N ILE A 84 -7.39 -20.67 4.63
CA ILE A 84 -6.20 -20.96 5.43
C ILE A 84 -6.53 -21.56 6.79
N ILE A 85 -7.53 -21.03 7.50
CA ILE A 85 -7.90 -21.50 8.85
C ILE A 85 -8.54 -22.90 8.81
N HIS A 86 -9.11 -23.31 7.67
CA HIS A 86 -9.70 -24.63 7.51
C HIS A 86 -8.66 -25.69 7.11
N GLN A 87 -7.52 -25.25 6.55
CA GLN A 87 -6.46 -26.14 6.08
C GLN A 87 -5.39 -26.43 7.13
N HIS A 88 -5.22 -25.52 8.10
CA HIS A 88 -4.14 -25.57 9.09
C HIS A 88 -4.69 -25.26 10.48
N GLU A 89 -4.65 -26.23 11.39
CA GLU A 89 -5.09 -26.04 12.79
C GLU A 89 -4.31 -24.93 13.50
N GLU A 90 -3.00 -24.80 13.20
CA GLU A 90 -2.16 -23.73 13.78
C GLU A 90 -2.57 -22.35 13.25
N ALA A 91 -3.05 -22.22 12.02
CA ALA A 91 -3.55 -20.98 11.48
C ALA A 91 -4.86 -20.57 12.18
N ASP A 92 -5.74 -21.53 12.45
CA ASP A 92 -6.96 -21.24 13.21
C ASP A 92 -6.63 -20.78 14.64
N ARG A 93 -5.71 -21.46 15.34
CA ARG A 93 -5.26 -21.02 16.67
C ARG A 93 -4.67 -19.60 16.64
N THR A 94 -3.86 -19.30 15.63
CA THR A 94 -3.26 -17.96 15.43
C THR A 94 -4.35 -16.92 15.19
N TYR A 95 -5.38 -17.27 14.43
CA TYR A 95 -6.52 -16.40 14.18
C TYR A 95 -7.32 -16.12 15.45
N GLN A 96 -7.63 -17.14 16.25
CA GLN A 96 -8.36 -16.97 17.51
C GLN A 96 -7.56 -16.09 18.48
N ALA A 97 -6.27 -16.30 18.60
CA ALA A 97 -5.40 -15.47 19.42
C ALA A 97 -5.37 -14.00 18.95
N ALA A 98 -5.37 -13.77 17.63
CA ALA A 98 -5.43 -12.43 17.06
C ALA A 98 -6.77 -11.74 17.35
N LEU A 99 -7.89 -12.46 17.27
CA LEU A 99 -9.21 -11.93 17.63
C LEU A 99 -9.33 -11.58 19.11
N GLU A 100 -8.77 -12.42 20.00
CA GLU A 100 -8.73 -12.17 21.43
C GLU A 100 -7.90 -10.91 21.74
N MET A 101 -6.71 -10.77 21.12
CA MET A 101 -5.87 -9.59 21.24
C MET A 101 -6.60 -8.33 20.76
N LEU A 102 -7.26 -8.37 19.60
CA LEU A 102 -8.06 -7.25 19.11
C LEU A 102 -9.17 -6.86 20.09
N GLY A 103 -9.85 -7.84 20.68
CA GLY A 103 -10.85 -7.60 21.72
C GLY A 103 -10.27 -6.87 22.94
N THR A 104 -9.07 -7.25 23.37
CA THR A 104 -8.35 -6.61 24.47
C THR A 104 -7.97 -5.17 24.10
N VAL A 105 -7.40 -4.94 22.93
CA VAL A 105 -7.02 -3.61 22.42
C VAL A 105 -8.22 -2.67 22.37
N ILE A 106 -9.35 -3.16 21.89
CA ILE A 106 -10.58 -2.35 21.78
C ILE A 106 -11.15 -2.05 23.16
N ALA A 107 -11.26 -3.05 24.02
CA ALA A 107 -11.79 -2.89 25.39
C ALA A 107 -10.89 -1.94 26.22
N GLY A 108 -9.57 -2.01 26.03
CA GLY A 108 -8.60 -1.12 26.67
C GLY A 108 -8.66 0.32 26.15
N ASN A 109 -9.25 0.53 24.95
CA ASN A 109 -9.29 1.84 24.29
C ASN A 109 -7.91 2.52 24.24
N GLU A 110 -6.89 1.72 24.04
CA GLU A 110 -5.48 2.13 24.10
C GLU A 110 -5.04 2.91 22.86
N PHE A 111 -5.65 2.63 21.71
CA PHE A 111 -5.30 3.24 20.43
C PHE A 111 -6.41 4.13 19.90
N GLU A 112 -6.00 5.12 19.15
CA GLU A 112 -6.85 6.01 18.36
C GLU A 112 -6.45 5.93 16.89
N ALA A 113 -7.41 5.61 16.01
CA ALA A 113 -7.22 5.66 14.58
C ALA A 113 -7.93 6.88 14.01
N SER A 114 -7.23 7.68 13.23
CA SER A 114 -7.78 8.82 12.52
C SER A 114 -7.42 8.77 11.04
N ILE A 115 -8.35 9.18 10.19
CA ILE A 115 -8.18 9.22 8.74
C ILE A 115 -8.59 10.58 8.22
N VAL A 116 -7.82 11.07 7.24
CA VAL A 116 -8.19 12.22 6.41
C VAL A 116 -8.26 11.72 4.97
N VAL A 117 -9.37 11.96 4.30
CA VAL A 117 -9.54 11.66 2.87
C VAL A 117 -9.97 12.93 2.18
N ASN A 118 -9.35 13.28 1.07
CA ASN A 118 -9.75 14.38 0.22
C ASN A 118 -9.69 13.99 -1.26
N PHE A 119 -10.61 14.53 -2.04
CA PHE A 119 -10.65 14.36 -3.48
C PHE A 119 -10.28 15.68 -4.16
N PHE A 120 -9.41 15.58 -5.15
CA PHE A 120 -8.91 16.72 -5.92
C PHE A 120 -9.20 16.50 -7.41
N ASP A 121 -9.57 17.55 -8.11
CA ASP A 121 -9.46 17.53 -9.55
C ASP A 121 -7.99 17.52 -9.94
N ALA A 122 -7.64 16.69 -10.92
CA ALA A 122 -6.26 16.48 -11.33
C ALA A 122 -6.14 16.19 -12.82
N TYR A 123 -4.97 16.45 -13.36
CA TYR A 123 -4.59 16.01 -14.70
C TYR A 123 -3.15 15.50 -14.72
N ALA A 124 -2.83 14.63 -15.68
CA ALA A 124 -1.47 14.19 -15.92
C ALA A 124 -0.75 15.14 -16.89
N GLU A 125 0.47 15.50 -16.54
CA GLU A 125 1.40 16.26 -17.40
C GLU A 125 2.77 15.61 -17.28
N ASP A 126 3.25 14.99 -18.34
CA ASP A 126 4.40 14.08 -18.33
C ASP A 126 4.22 12.98 -17.26
N ASP A 127 5.22 12.76 -16.41
CA ASP A 127 5.15 11.81 -15.29
C ASP A 127 4.76 12.48 -13.96
N GLU A 128 3.95 13.52 -14.02
CA GLU A 128 3.43 14.21 -12.84
C GLU A 128 1.90 14.23 -12.85
N ILE A 129 1.33 14.17 -11.66
CA ILE A 129 -0.09 14.44 -11.41
C ILE A 129 -0.19 15.85 -10.85
N VAL A 130 -0.90 16.73 -11.54
CA VAL A 130 -1.10 18.12 -11.14
C VAL A 130 -2.50 18.27 -10.56
N LEU A 131 -2.58 18.70 -9.30
CA LEU A 131 -3.84 18.94 -8.60
C LEU A 131 -4.41 20.33 -8.92
N ASP A 132 -5.71 20.53 -8.75
CA ASP A 132 -6.42 21.79 -8.95
C ASP A 132 -5.87 22.93 -8.09
N ASN A 133 -5.33 22.63 -6.92
CA ASN A 133 -4.64 23.60 -6.05
C ASN A 133 -3.20 23.94 -6.48
N GLY A 134 -2.73 23.39 -7.61
CA GLY A 134 -1.41 23.64 -8.18
C GLY A 134 -0.29 22.76 -7.63
N HIS A 135 -0.55 21.88 -6.66
CA HIS A 135 0.46 20.93 -6.21
C HIS A 135 0.77 19.91 -7.32
N ARG A 136 2.06 19.61 -7.49
CA ARG A 136 2.57 18.65 -8.46
C ARG A 136 3.11 17.43 -7.71
N LEU A 137 2.63 16.26 -8.09
CA LEU A 137 3.01 14.98 -7.52
C LEU A 137 3.85 14.22 -8.55
N PRO A 138 5.19 14.21 -8.43
CA PRO A 138 6.04 13.45 -9.35
C PRO A 138 5.83 11.95 -9.15
N MET A 139 5.58 11.23 -10.25
CA MET A 139 5.35 9.80 -10.27
C MET A 139 6.54 9.09 -10.88
N LEU A 140 6.97 8.01 -10.25
CA LEU A 140 8.04 7.18 -10.80
C LEU A 140 7.50 6.33 -11.95
N ARG A 141 8.26 6.28 -13.05
CA ARG A 141 7.98 5.38 -14.17
C ARG A 141 8.82 4.12 -14.06
N GLN A 142 8.21 2.98 -14.32
CA GLN A 142 8.93 1.72 -14.48
C GLN A 142 9.91 1.83 -15.65
N GLN A 143 11.09 1.23 -15.50
CA GLN A 143 12.16 1.27 -16.50
C GLN A 143 12.61 -0.14 -16.90
N LYS A 144 11.70 -1.10 -16.95
CA LYS A 144 12.01 -2.48 -17.28
C LYS A 144 11.89 -2.74 -18.77
N ALA A 145 12.96 -3.26 -19.38
CA ALA A 145 12.99 -3.60 -20.80
C ALA A 145 12.00 -4.74 -21.15
N GLY A 146 11.40 -4.68 -22.35
CA GLY A 146 10.56 -5.75 -22.89
C GLY A 146 9.11 -5.76 -22.43
N GLN A 147 8.66 -4.70 -21.75
CA GLN A 147 7.26 -4.52 -21.35
C GLN A 147 6.89 -3.03 -21.35
N GLU A 148 5.60 -2.73 -21.18
CA GLU A 148 5.16 -1.37 -20.93
C GLU A 148 5.77 -0.83 -19.63
N CYS A 149 6.18 0.43 -19.67
CA CYS A 149 6.78 1.11 -18.51
C CYS A 149 5.73 1.98 -17.84
N LEU A 150 5.04 1.43 -16.83
CA LEU A 150 3.92 2.05 -16.16
C LEU A 150 4.36 3.15 -15.17
N SER A 151 3.55 4.20 -15.09
CA SER A 151 3.57 5.24 -14.06
C SER A 151 2.15 5.44 -13.51
N LEU A 152 2.00 5.91 -12.28
CA LEU A 152 0.68 6.24 -11.75
C LEU A 152 0.02 7.40 -12.52
N SER A 153 0.81 8.28 -13.12
CA SER A 153 0.30 9.35 -13.98
C SER A 153 -0.46 8.83 -15.21
N ASP A 154 -0.16 7.62 -15.70
CA ASP A 154 -0.83 7.04 -16.88
C ASP A 154 -2.32 6.73 -16.64
N TYR A 155 -2.74 6.63 -15.37
CA TYR A 155 -4.12 6.37 -14.98
C TYR A 155 -4.94 7.65 -14.74
N ILE A 156 -4.31 8.82 -14.89
CA ILE A 156 -4.93 10.13 -14.73
C ILE A 156 -5.13 10.75 -16.11
N CYS A 157 -6.26 11.43 -16.30
CA CYS A 157 -6.56 12.09 -17.58
C CYS A 157 -5.45 13.06 -17.99
N PRO A 158 -4.84 12.91 -19.16
CA PRO A 158 -3.89 13.89 -19.66
C PRO A 158 -4.51 15.27 -19.79
N LYS A 159 -3.75 16.32 -19.50
CA LYS A 159 -4.17 17.73 -19.56
C LYS A 159 -4.91 18.10 -20.85
N ALA A 160 -4.50 17.53 -21.97
CA ALA A 160 -5.11 17.79 -23.29
C ALA A 160 -6.56 17.30 -23.41
N TYR A 161 -6.98 16.35 -22.56
CA TYR A 161 -8.33 15.74 -22.59
C TYR A 161 -9.23 16.21 -21.46
N GLY A 162 -8.71 16.98 -20.49
CA GLY A 162 -9.48 17.54 -19.39
C GLY A 162 -8.90 17.18 -18.01
N THR A 163 -9.79 16.96 -17.06
CA THR A 163 -9.44 16.60 -15.67
C THR A 163 -10.05 15.25 -15.26
N SER A 164 -9.43 14.60 -14.32
CA SER A 164 -9.95 13.47 -13.56
C SER A 164 -9.98 13.80 -12.08
N THR A 165 -10.44 12.85 -11.28
CA THR A 165 -10.44 12.99 -9.84
C THR A 165 -9.45 12.02 -9.23
N ILE A 166 -8.63 12.50 -8.29
CA ILE A 166 -7.75 11.67 -7.47
C ILE A 166 -8.17 11.76 -6.00
N GLY A 167 -8.25 10.62 -5.33
CA GLY A 167 -8.45 10.55 -3.88
C GLY A 167 -7.10 10.40 -3.18
N LEU A 168 -6.82 11.31 -2.25
CA LEU A 168 -5.66 11.23 -1.37
C LEU A 168 -6.13 10.96 0.05
N PHE A 169 -5.41 10.10 0.77
CA PHE A 169 -5.72 9.84 2.17
C PHE A 169 -4.47 9.79 3.03
N ALA A 170 -4.61 10.15 4.29
CA ALA A 170 -3.61 9.94 5.33
C ALA A 170 -4.25 9.26 6.51
N LEU A 171 -3.57 8.22 7.04
CA LEU A 171 -4.02 7.44 8.18
C LEU A 171 -3.00 7.62 9.31
N LYS A 172 -3.50 7.83 10.53
CA LYS A 172 -2.70 7.84 11.75
C LYS A 172 -3.30 6.88 12.76
N VAL A 173 -2.46 6.04 13.35
CA VAL A 173 -2.77 5.28 14.57
C VAL A 173 -1.85 5.78 15.66
N ALA A 174 -2.40 6.14 16.81
CA ALA A 174 -1.66 6.66 17.95
C ALA A 174 -2.07 5.94 19.23
N ASP A 175 -1.11 5.74 20.13
CA ASP A 175 -1.35 5.33 21.51
C ASP A 175 -1.92 6.52 22.30
N LYS A 176 -3.05 6.31 22.96
CA LYS A 176 -3.71 7.33 23.79
C LYS A 176 -2.97 7.59 25.11
N GLN A 177 -2.14 6.64 25.56
CA GLN A 177 -1.39 6.78 26.82
C GLN A 177 -0.15 7.69 26.68
N GLY A 178 0.13 8.19 25.49
CA GLY A 178 1.06 9.31 25.27
C GLY A 178 2.54 8.97 25.46
N GLY A 179 2.93 7.72 25.28
CA GLY A 179 4.30 7.25 25.52
C GLY A 179 5.10 6.86 24.29
N CYS A 180 4.52 6.86 23.11
CA CYS A 180 5.24 6.44 21.91
C CYS A 180 5.45 7.64 20.98
N ASP A 181 6.65 8.19 20.96
CA ASP A 181 7.16 8.91 19.79
C ASP A 181 7.05 7.93 18.62
N CYS A 182 6.26 8.29 17.61
CA CYS A 182 5.91 7.41 16.47
C CYS A 182 7.11 6.98 15.61
N HIS A 183 8.30 7.04 16.13
CA HIS A 183 9.54 6.64 15.46
C HIS A 183 10.18 5.37 16.01
N ASP A 184 9.70 4.82 17.13
CA ASP A 184 10.32 3.62 17.69
C ASP A 184 9.30 2.52 18.03
N PHE A 185 8.96 1.71 17.04
CA PHE A 185 8.23 0.45 17.23
C PHE A 185 9.15 -0.71 17.62
N SER A 186 10.44 -0.45 17.88
CA SER A 186 11.42 -1.49 18.16
C SER A 186 11.14 -2.26 19.46
N HIS A 187 10.38 -1.68 20.38
CA HIS A 187 10.00 -2.34 21.62
C HIS A 187 8.90 -3.40 21.43
N LEU A 188 8.03 -3.26 20.42
CA LEU A 188 7.00 -4.25 20.09
C LEU A 188 7.56 -5.51 19.41
N LEU A 189 8.80 -5.45 18.95
CA LEU A 189 9.48 -6.56 18.27
C LEU A 189 10.41 -7.36 19.20
N ARG A 190 10.45 -7.06 20.49
CA ARG A 190 11.40 -7.66 21.47
C ARG A 190 10.78 -8.67 22.43
N GLU A 191 9.52 -8.96 22.35
CA GLU A 191 8.84 -10.06 23.00
C GLU A 191 8.42 -11.08 21.92
#